data_5676b9670c5cbf237aa54c4dab6bfa23
#
_entry.id   5676b9670c5cbf237aa54c4dab6bfa23
#
_cell.length_a   1.000
_cell.length_b   1.000
_cell.length_c   1.000
_cell.angle_alpha   90.00
_cell.angle_beta   90.00
_cell.angle_gamma   90.00
#
_symmetry.space_group_name_H-M   'P 1'
#
loop_
_entity.id
_entity.type
_entity.pdbx_description
1 polymer ?
#
loop_
_entity_poly.entity_id
_entity_poly.type
_entity_poly.pdbx_seq_one_letter_code
_entity_poly.pdbx_strand_id
1 'polypeptide(L)'
;MQELPVVPKIPQDTIVSSDTPLKKPNWLRVKLPIGESYKHVRGLVDTHKLHTICESGNCPNMGECWGEGTATFMILGNICTRSCGFCAVATGRPLAVDFDEPQRVAEAIHLMKVKHAVITSVDRDELKDGGSIIWYNTIKAVKALNPETTLETLIPDFRGFKDQIQRIIDAAPEVVSHNMETVERITRQVRIQAKYRRSLEVLETLKKGGMRTKTGIMLGLGETKEEVVQTMKDLVEVGTDVITLGQYLQPTKKHLPVQRFVHPDEFAELREIGYTIGFDYVESGPLVRSSYHSEKHVIPGYGKNKWLTEKAIHA
;
A
#
# COMPACT_ATOMS: atom_id res chain seq x y z
N MET A 1 15.95 39.90 -18.10
CA MET A 1 15.79 39.08 -16.86
C MET A 1 14.31 38.86 -16.69
N GLN A 2 13.82 37.67 -17.03
CA GLN A 2 12.43 37.29 -16.79
C GLN A 2 12.32 36.89 -15.30
N GLU A 3 11.44 37.58 -14.58
CA GLU A 3 11.12 37.23 -13.18
C GLU A 3 10.50 35.82 -13.14
N LEU A 4 11.11 34.95 -12.33
CA LEU A 4 10.53 33.63 -12.03
C LEU A 4 9.20 33.82 -11.30
N PRO A 5 8.15 33.03 -11.62
CA PRO A 5 6.87 33.14 -10.95
C PRO A 5 7.04 32.86 -9.46
N VAL A 6 6.54 33.78 -8.62
CA VAL A 6 6.51 33.63 -7.16
C VAL A 6 5.63 32.42 -6.82
N VAL A 7 6.25 31.36 -6.36
CA VAL A 7 5.51 30.21 -5.81
C VAL A 7 4.77 30.68 -4.57
N PRO A 8 3.43 30.58 -4.51
CA PRO A 8 2.67 31.00 -3.33
C PRO A 8 3.14 30.21 -2.10
N LYS A 9 3.43 30.93 -1.00
CA LYS A 9 3.73 30.31 0.30
C LYS A 9 2.54 29.46 0.71
N ILE A 10 2.71 28.14 0.72
CA ILE A 10 1.71 27.17 1.17
C ILE A 10 1.48 27.40 2.68
N PRO A 11 0.24 27.58 3.14
CA PRO A 11 -0.06 27.67 4.57
C PRO A 11 0.40 26.42 5.29
N GLN A 12 1.07 26.57 6.45
CA GLN A 12 1.67 25.45 7.19
C GLN A 12 0.65 24.52 7.88
N ASP A 13 -0.62 24.90 7.95
CA ASP A 13 -1.68 24.16 8.66
C ASP A 13 -2.85 23.85 7.73
N THR A 14 -2.74 22.77 6.97
CA THR A 14 -3.77 22.39 5.99
C THR A 14 -4.67 21.24 6.43
N ILE A 15 -4.29 20.47 7.45
CA ILE A 15 -5.17 19.47 8.06
C ILE A 15 -5.77 20.09 9.32
N VAL A 16 -7.03 20.49 9.22
CA VAL A 16 -7.76 21.13 10.32
C VAL A 16 -8.28 20.05 11.26
N SER A 17 -7.96 20.16 12.57
CA SER A 17 -8.63 19.36 13.60
C SER A 17 -10.08 19.83 13.74
N SER A 18 -11.06 19.03 13.33
CA SER A 18 -12.45 19.27 13.65
C SER A 18 -12.81 18.56 14.96
N ASP A 19 -13.36 19.29 15.94
CA ASP A 19 -13.83 18.72 17.21
C ASP A 19 -15.01 17.74 17.03
N THR A 20 -15.67 17.76 15.90
CA THR A 20 -16.81 16.89 15.59
C THR A 20 -16.44 15.91 14.46
N PRO A 21 -16.37 14.58 14.75
CA PRO A 21 -16.12 13.57 13.72
C PRO A 21 -17.20 13.61 12.65
N LEU A 22 -16.78 13.58 11.39
CA LEU A 22 -17.70 13.46 10.27
C LEU A 22 -18.48 12.14 10.35
N LYS A 23 -19.79 12.20 10.09
CA LYS A 23 -20.64 10.98 10.04
C LYS A 23 -20.24 10.13 8.85
N LYS A 24 -19.86 8.87 9.13
CA LYS A 24 -19.48 7.89 8.10
C LYS A 24 -20.67 7.62 7.17
N PRO A 25 -20.52 7.82 5.85
CA PRO A 25 -21.60 7.59 4.88
C PRO A 25 -21.89 6.11 4.64
N ASN A 26 -23.03 5.80 4.01
CA ASN A 26 -23.50 4.43 3.82
C ASN A 26 -22.58 3.59 2.92
N TRP A 27 -21.96 4.18 1.91
CA TRP A 27 -21.04 3.47 0.98
C TRP A 27 -19.72 3.02 1.60
N LEU A 28 -19.45 3.40 2.86
CA LEU A 28 -18.30 2.92 3.63
C LEU A 28 -18.67 1.84 4.64
N ARG A 29 -19.87 1.29 4.58
CA ARG A 29 -20.27 0.16 5.44
C ARG A 29 -19.69 -1.12 4.89
N VAL A 30 -19.12 -1.94 5.76
CA VAL A 30 -18.57 -3.26 5.45
C VAL A 30 -19.35 -4.34 6.22
N LYS A 31 -19.36 -5.55 5.69
CA LYS A 31 -19.90 -6.73 6.40
C LYS A 31 -18.93 -7.15 7.50
N LEU A 32 -19.46 -7.67 8.60
CA LEU A 32 -18.62 -8.24 9.66
C LEU A 32 -17.89 -9.50 9.14
N PRO A 33 -16.66 -9.74 9.60
CA PRO A 33 -15.89 -10.93 9.23
C PRO A 33 -16.50 -12.17 9.88
N ILE A 34 -17.14 -13.01 9.06
CA ILE A 34 -17.79 -14.26 9.47
C ILE A 34 -17.52 -15.35 8.42
N GLY A 35 -17.54 -16.61 8.84
CA GLY A 35 -17.41 -17.77 7.95
C GLY A 35 -16.29 -18.72 8.36
N GLU A 36 -16.33 -19.93 7.80
CA GLU A 36 -15.35 -21.00 8.12
C GLU A 36 -13.96 -20.68 7.56
N SER A 37 -13.86 -20.11 6.36
CA SER A 37 -12.59 -19.68 5.76
C SER A 37 -11.91 -18.62 6.62
N TYR A 38 -12.67 -17.64 7.13
CA TYR A 38 -12.14 -16.64 8.06
C TYR A 38 -11.55 -17.27 9.32
N LYS A 39 -12.28 -18.21 9.94
CA LYS A 39 -11.81 -18.93 11.15
C LYS A 39 -10.57 -19.76 10.87
N HIS A 40 -10.51 -20.41 9.70
CA HIS A 40 -9.33 -21.16 9.27
C HIS A 40 -8.10 -20.31 9.16
N VAL A 41 -8.17 -19.17 8.41
CA VAL A 41 -7.07 -18.23 8.26
C VAL A 41 -6.65 -17.66 9.62
N ARG A 42 -7.59 -17.29 10.47
CA ARG A 42 -7.35 -16.83 11.83
C ARG A 42 -6.54 -17.85 12.64
N GLY A 43 -6.98 -19.12 12.62
CA GLY A 43 -6.28 -20.20 13.33
C GLY A 43 -4.84 -20.41 12.85
N LEU A 44 -4.57 -20.28 11.55
CA LEU A 44 -3.21 -20.38 11.01
C LEU A 44 -2.33 -19.20 11.44
N VAL A 45 -2.85 -17.97 11.39
CA VAL A 45 -2.14 -16.77 11.85
C VAL A 45 -1.72 -16.93 13.32
N ASP A 46 -2.65 -17.35 14.19
CA ASP A 46 -2.40 -17.53 15.62
C ASP A 46 -1.40 -18.68 15.89
N THR A 47 -1.55 -19.83 15.21
CA THR A 47 -0.68 -21.01 15.40
C THR A 47 0.76 -20.75 15.00
N HIS A 48 0.98 -20.04 13.88
CA HIS A 48 2.30 -19.73 13.37
C HIS A 48 2.89 -18.43 13.94
N LYS A 49 2.24 -17.79 14.92
CA LYS A 49 2.67 -16.53 15.56
C LYS A 49 3.01 -15.46 14.53
N LEU A 50 2.16 -15.32 13.51
CA LEU A 50 2.35 -14.35 12.43
C LEU A 50 1.69 -13.03 12.78
N HIS A 51 2.22 -11.96 12.18
CA HIS A 51 1.59 -10.65 12.20
C HIS A 51 0.90 -10.39 10.87
N THR A 52 -0.31 -9.83 10.90
CA THR A 52 -1.01 -9.38 9.70
C THR A 52 -1.34 -7.91 9.80
N ILE A 53 -1.16 -7.17 8.69
CA ILE A 53 -1.60 -5.78 8.61
C ILE A 53 -3.13 -5.67 8.62
N CYS A 54 -3.82 -6.76 8.27
CA CYS A 54 -5.27 -6.84 8.33
C CYS A 54 -5.79 -6.61 9.75
N GLU A 55 -5.11 -7.18 10.76
CA GLU A 55 -5.43 -6.99 12.17
C GLU A 55 -4.83 -5.69 12.72
N SER A 56 -3.50 -5.51 12.59
CA SER A 56 -2.79 -4.35 13.13
C SER A 56 -3.28 -3.03 12.54
N GLY A 57 -3.72 -3.03 11.28
CA GLY A 57 -4.25 -1.88 10.57
C GLY A 57 -5.77 -1.70 10.65
N ASN A 58 -6.50 -2.56 11.38
CA ASN A 58 -7.98 -2.56 11.44
C ASN A 58 -8.62 -2.51 10.04
N CYS A 59 -8.17 -3.39 9.13
CA CYS A 59 -8.59 -3.39 7.74
C CYS A 59 -10.09 -3.67 7.59
N PRO A 60 -10.87 -2.81 6.90
CA PRO A 60 -12.30 -3.02 6.72
C PRO A 60 -12.63 -4.25 5.84
N ASN A 61 -11.68 -4.68 5.00
CA ASN A 61 -11.88 -5.79 4.05
C ASN A 61 -11.41 -7.14 4.61
N MET A 62 -10.96 -7.20 5.88
CA MET A 62 -10.42 -8.43 6.48
C MET A 62 -11.38 -9.62 6.36
N GLY A 63 -12.68 -9.40 6.58
CA GLY A 63 -13.68 -10.46 6.48
C GLY A 63 -13.85 -11.02 5.07
N GLU A 64 -13.76 -10.17 4.05
CA GLU A 64 -13.83 -10.55 2.64
C GLU A 64 -12.54 -11.28 2.22
N CYS A 65 -11.39 -10.65 2.40
CA CYS A 65 -10.08 -11.20 2.00
C CYS A 65 -9.78 -12.55 2.67
N TRP A 66 -10.00 -12.65 3.98
CA TRP A 66 -9.78 -13.92 4.70
C TRP A 66 -10.84 -14.97 4.35
N GLY A 67 -12.06 -14.54 4.00
CA GLY A 67 -13.10 -15.41 3.45
C GLY A 67 -12.70 -16.02 2.10
N GLU A 68 -11.92 -15.29 1.30
CA GLU A 68 -11.36 -15.72 0.02
C GLU A 68 -10.00 -16.42 0.13
N GLY A 69 -9.48 -16.61 1.35
CA GLY A 69 -8.19 -17.25 1.60
C GLY A 69 -6.98 -16.34 1.34
N THR A 70 -7.16 -15.01 1.35
CA THR A 70 -6.09 -14.03 1.13
C THR A 70 -5.79 -13.26 2.41
N ALA A 71 -4.52 -13.17 2.81
CA ALA A 71 -4.06 -12.36 3.93
C ALA A 71 -2.80 -11.58 3.55
N THR A 72 -2.64 -10.39 4.16
CA THR A 72 -1.41 -9.60 4.02
C THR A 72 -0.55 -9.79 5.26
N PHE A 73 0.57 -10.49 5.11
CA PHE A 73 1.53 -10.76 6.18
C PHE A 73 2.39 -9.53 6.44
N MET A 74 2.69 -9.30 7.71
CA MET A 74 3.58 -8.22 8.13
C MET A 74 4.83 -8.83 8.79
N ILE A 75 6.00 -8.57 8.21
CA ILE A 75 7.29 -9.07 8.69
C ILE A 75 8.08 -8.02 9.46
N LEU A 76 9.19 -8.42 10.08
CA LEU A 76 10.06 -7.58 10.92
C LEU A 76 9.41 -7.16 12.24
N GLY A 77 8.37 -7.91 12.67
CA GLY A 77 7.66 -7.69 13.91
C GLY A 77 6.43 -6.77 13.76
N ASN A 78 5.97 -6.21 14.86
CA ASN A 78 4.73 -5.42 14.96
C ASN A 78 4.93 -4.02 15.56
N ILE A 79 6.19 -3.57 15.75
CA ILE A 79 6.54 -2.23 16.25
C ILE A 79 7.35 -1.52 15.17
N CYS A 80 6.85 -0.38 14.70
CA CYS A 80 7.47 0.44 13.67
C CYS A 80 8.34 1.53 14.28
N THR A 81 9.49 1.84 13.67
CA THR A 81 10.33 2.98 14.08
C THR A 81 9.79 4.33 13.61
N ARG A 82 8.79 4.33 12.70
CA ARG A 82 8.17 5.54 12.15
C ARG A 82 6.75 5.75 12.69
N SER A 83 6.35 7.04 12.79
CA SER A 83 5.07 7.48 13.35
C SER A 83 4.20 8.17 12.29
N CYS A 84 3.78 7.43 11.26
CA CYS A 84 2.87 7.97 10.25
C CYS A 84 1.51 8.28 10.87
N GLY A 85 0.99 9.50 10.65
CA GLY A 85 -0.23 10.01 11.29
C GLY A 85 -1.53 9.27 10.95
N PHE A 86 -1.49 8.41 9.93
CA PHE A 86 -2.62 7.59 9.48
C PHE A 86 -2.58 6.14 9.96
N CYS A 87 -1.42 5.66 10.44
CA CYS A 87 -1.14 4.23 10.63
C CYS A 87 -1.42 3.77 12.06
N ALA A 88 -2.19 2.71 12.21
CA ALA A 88 -2.54 2.11 13.50
C ALA A 88 -1.45 1.19 14.09
N VAL A 89 -0.39 0.87 13.32
CA VAL A 89 0.71 0.04 13.78
C VAL A 89 1.44 0.72 14.95
N ALA A 90 1.75 -0.04 15.99
CA ALA A 90 2.44 0.46 17.17
C ALA A 90 3.80 1.08 16.81
N THR A 91 4.07 2.28 17.35
CA THR A 91 5.33 2.99 17.17
C THR A 91 6.21 2.86 18.39
N GLY A 92 7.51 2.62 18.20
CA GLY A 92 8.43 2.51 19.31
C GLY A 92 9.76 1.86 18.94
N ARG A 93 10.41 1.26 19.93
CA ARG A 93 11.63 0.48 19.74
C ARG A 93 11.27 -0.97 19.46
N PRO A 94 11.54 -1.49 18.24
CA PRO A 94 11.25 -2.88 17.90
C PRO A 94 12.09 -3.87 18.72
N LEU A 95 11.62 -5.10 18.80
CA LEU A 95 12.38 -6.22 19.35
C LEU A 95 13.53 -6.61 18.41
N ALA A 96 14.40 -7.52 18.86
CA ALA A 96 15.44 -8.11 18.02
C ALA A 96 14.84 -8.75 16.77
N VAL A 97 15.61 -8.75 15.68
CA VAL A 97 15.20 -9.38 14.42
C VAL A 97 15.08 -10.89 14.64
N ASP A 98 13.98 -11.45 14.15
CA ASP A 98 13.75 -12.89 14.15
C ASP A 98 14.17 -13.47 12.79
N PHE A 99 15.27 -14.19 12.77
CA PHE A 99 15.81 -14.76 11.54
C PHE A 99 15.06 -16.00 11.06
N ASP A 100 14.18 -16.58 11.87
CA ASP A 100 13.32 -17.71 11.50
C ASP A 100 11.96 -17.26 10.94
N GLU A 101 11.62 -15.95 11.04
CA GLU A 101 10.38 -15.39 10.51
C GLU A 101 10.19 -15.67 9.01
N PRO A 102 11.21 -15.56 8.13
CA PRO A 102 11.08 -15.89 6.71
C PRO A 102 10.53 -17.28 6.42
N GLN A 103 11.04 -18.28 7.14
CA GLN A 103 10.60 -19.66 6.96
C GLN A 103 9.16 -19.86 7.45
N ARG A 104 8.81 -19.32 8.61
CA ARG A 104 7.44 -19.41 9.15
C ARG A 104 6.41 -18.74 8.24
N VAL A 105 6.74 -17.60 7.62
CA VAL A 105 5.87 -16.95 6.64
C VAL A 105 5.67 -17.84 5.42
N ALA A 106 6.74 -18.43 4.89
CA ALA A 106 6.66 -19.33 3.74
C ALA A 106 5.79 -20.57 4.03
N GLU A 107 5.93 -21.17 5.22
CA GLU A 107 5.13 -22.31 5.67
C GLU A 107 3.65 -21.95 5.84
N ALA A 108 3.34 -20.78 6.39
CA ALA A 108 1.98 -20.32 6.54
C ALA A 108 1.29 -20.11 5.19
N ILE A 109 1.97 -19.48 4.23
CA ILE A 109 1.48 -19.30 2.86
C ILE A 109 1.19 -20.68 2.22
N HIS A 110 2.08 -21.66 2.45
CA HIS A 110 1.91 -23.03 1.97
C HIS A 110 0.67 -23.70 2.56
N LEU A 111 0.50 -23.62 3.87
CA LEU A 111 -0.65 -24.22 4.59
C LEU A 111 -1.97 -23.55 4.21
N MET A 112 -1.96 -22.26 3.96
CA MET A 112 -3.13 -21.52 3.50
C MET A 112 -3.47 -21.76 2.03
N LYS A 113 -2.57 -22.40 1.25
CA LYS A 113 -2.72 -22.65 -0.20
C LYS A 113 -3.07 -21.39 -0.98
N VAL A 114 -2.44 -20.27 -0.65
CA VAL A 114 -2.70 -18.95 -1.25
C VAL A 114 -2.17 -18.94 -2.68
N LYS A 115 -2.96 -18.50 -3.64
CA LYS A 115 -2.51 -18.31 -5.02
C LYS A 115 -1.73 -17.02 -5.23
N HIS A 116 -2.03 -16.02 -4.41
CA HIS A 116 -1.35 -14.73 -4.43
C HIS A 116 -1.14 -14.25 -2.98
N ALA A 117 0.10 -14.04 -2.58
CA ALA A 117 0.45 -13.56 -1.25
C ALA A 117 0.92 -12.10 -1.30
N VAL A 118 0.50 -11.32 -0.31
CA VAL A 118 1.02 -9.96 -0.11
C VAL A 118 1.83 -9.93 1.18
N ILE A 119 3.04 -9.41 1.12
CA ILE A 119 3.91 -9.20 2.28
C ILE A 119 4.19 -7.71 2.43
N THR A 120 4.07 -7.22 3.65
CA THR A 120 4.49 -5.88 4.05
C THR A 120 5.39 -5.96 5.28
N SER A 121 5.92 -4.83 5.74
CA SER A 121 6.71 -4.77 6.98
C SER A 121 6.43 -3.50 7.77
N VAL A 122 6.87 -3.51 9.02
CA VAL A 122 7.17 -2.28 9.75
C VAL A 122 8.47 -1.66 9.22
N ASP A 123 8.66 -0.35 9.42
CA ASP A 123 9.98 0.27 9.20
C ASP A 123 10.95 -0.08 10.32
N ARG A 124 12.19 -0.38 9.96
CA ARG A 124 13.29 -0.74 10.86
C ARG A 124 14.50 0.17 10.61
N ASP A 125 14.26 1.48 10.72
CA ASP A 125 15.31 2.50 10.44
C ASP A 125 16.54 2.41 11.36
N GLU A 126 16.42 1.69 12.49
CA GLU A 126 17.52 1.42 13.41
C GLU A 126 18.48 0.32 12.92
N LEU A 127 18.06 -0.52 11.97
CA LEU A 127 18.90 -1.52 11.37
C LEU A 127 19.77 -0.90 10.26
N LYS A 128 21.02 -1.33 10.17
CA LYS A 128 21.95 -0.83 9.13
C LYS A 128 21.45 -1.09 7.71
N ASP A 129 20.80 -2.21 7.51
CA ASP A 129 20.22 -2.67 6.23
C ASP A 129 18.74 -2.36 6.10
N GLY A 130 18.13 -1.63 7.04
CA GLY A 130 16.70 -1.31 7.03
C GLY A 130 15.77 -2.54 7.04
N GLY A 131 16.29 -3.73 7.35
CA GLY A 131 15.60 -5.01 7.30
C GLY A 131 15.56 -5.66 5.91
N SER A 132 16.27 -5.12 4.91
CA SER A 132 16.27 -5.63 3.52
C SER A 132 16.79 -7.06 3.38
N ILE A 133 17.63 -7.53 4.31
CA ILE A 133 18.08 -8.94 4.34
C ILE A 133 16.92 -9.87 4.70
N ILE A 134 16.11 -9.52 5.69
CA ILE A 134 14.91 -10.32 6.04
C ILE A 134 13.90 -10.30 4.89
N TRP A 135 13.71 -9.17 4.24
CA TRP A 135 12.90 -9.08 3.03
C TRP A 135 13.37 -10.06 1.95
N TYR A 136 14.66 -10.02 1.61
CA TYR A 136 15.25 -10.93 0.63
C TYR A 136 15.02 -12.39 1.00
N ASN A 137 15.34 -12.76 2.25
CA ASN A 137 15.19 -14.13 2.73
C ASN A 137 13.72 -14.58 2.72
N THR A 138 12.77 -13.70 3.08
CA THR A 138 11.34 -14.00 3.05
C THR A 138 10.85 -14.27 1.64
N ILE A 139 11.19 -13.41 0.69
CA ILE A 139 10.81 -13.59 -0.71
C ILE A 139 11.37 -14.91 -1.25
N LYS A 140 12.66 -15.21 -1.00
CA LYS A 140 13.29 -16.46 -1.44
C LYS A 140 12.67 -17.70 -0.80
N ALA A 141 12.40 -17.67 0.51
CA ALA A 141 11.76 -18.79 1.21
C ALA A 141 10.34 -19.04 0.68
N VAL A 142 9.54 -17.99 0.49
CA VAL A 142 8.19 -18.10 -0.08
C VAL A 142 8.24 -18.71 -1.48
N LYS A 143 9.07 -18.18 -2.38
CA LYS A 143 9.18 -18.68 -3.76
C LYS A 143 9.70 -20.11 -3.84
N ALA A 144 10.61 -20.50 -2.94
CA ALA A 144 11.15 -21.87 -2.89
C ALA A 144 10.11 -22.90 -2.44
N LEU A 145 9.31 -22.55 -1.42
CA LEU A 145 8.31 -23.46 -0.86
C LEU A 145 6.98 -23.44 -1.63
N ASN A 146 6.66 -22.32 -2.29
CA ASN A 146 5.38 -22.07 -2.95
C ASN A 146 5.60 -21.58 -4.40
N PRO A 147 6.13 -22.39 -5.31
CA PRO A 147 6.53 -21.97 -6.66
C PRO A 147 5.34 -21.49 -7.52
N GLU A 148 4.12 -21.94 -7.21
CA GLU A 148 2.89 -21.55 -7.94
C GLU A 148 2.23 -20.29 -7.34
N THR A 149 2.71 -19.80 -6.18
CA THR A 149 2.16 -18.61 -5.54
C THR A 149 2.85 -17.37 -6.08
N THR A 150 2.08 -16.44 -6.65
CA THR A 150 2.60 -15.11 -6.99
C THR A 150 2.73 -14.23 -5.76
N LEU A 151 3.74 -13.36 -5.75
CA LEU A 151 4.11 -12.57 -4.58
C LEU A 151 4.14 -11.07 -4.88
N GLU A 152 3.36 -10.31 -4.12
CA GLU A 152 3.48 -8.86 -4.01
C GLU A 152 4.20 -8.48 -2.73
N THR A 153 5.11 -7.52 -2.81
CA THR A 153 5.84 -6.97 -1.66
C THR A 153 5.55 -5.49 -1.52
N LEU A 154 4.98 -5.06 -0.40
CA LEU A 154 4.77 -3.64 -0.05
C LEU A 154 5.91 -3.19 0.86
N ILE A 155 6.95 -2.61 0.26
CA ILE A 155 8.21 -2.26 0.93
C ILE A 155 8.24 -0.83 1.49
N PRO A 156 9.06 -0.56 2.53
CA PRO A 156 9.38 0.80 2.96
C PRO A 156 10.26 1.52 1.92
N ASP A 157 10.53 2.82 2.13
CA ASP A 157 11.43 3.58 1.25
C ASP A 157 12.91 3.26 1.47
N PHE A 158 13.27 2.45 2.46
CA PHE A 158 14.64 2.14 2.87
C PHE A 158 15.53 3.41 2.97
N ARG A 159 14.94 4.56 3.30
CA ARG A 159 15.60 5.88 3.32
C ARG A 159 16.29 6.25 2.00
N GLY A 160 15.95 5.57 0.91
CA GLY A 160 16.52 5.74 -0.44
C GLY A 160 17.85 5.01 -0.65
N PHE A 161 18.27 4.11 0.24
CA PHE A 161 19.50 3.32 0.06
C PHE A 161 19.35 2.30 -1.07
N LYS A 162 20.08 2.54 -2.15
CA LYS A 162 19.98 1.79 -3.41
C LYS A 162 20.33 0.30 -3.26
N ASP A 163 21.33 -0.03 -2.41
CA ASP A 163 21.72 -1.41 -2.14
C ASP A 163 20.62 -2.21 -1.45
N GLN A 164 19.81 -1.55 -0.61
CA GLN A 164 18.67 -2.17 0.06
C GLN A 164 17.52 -2.40 -0.92
N ILE A 165 17.25 -1.44 -1.81
CA ILE A 165 16.26 -1.58 -2.88
C ILE A 165 16.71 -2.66 -3.88
N GLN A 166 18.00 -2.72 -4.22
CA GLN A 166 18.55 -3.73 -5.12
C GLN A 166 18.33 -5.15 -4.59
N ARG A 167 18.44 -5.39 -3.27
CA ARG A 167 18.12 -6.70 -2.69
C ARG A 167 16.68 -7.15 -2.96
N ILE A 168 15.73 -6.23 -2.98
CA ILE A 168 14.34 -6.56 -3.34
C ILE A 168 14.24 -6.94 -4.82
N ILE A 169 14.92 -6.20 -5.70
CA ILE A 169 14.99 -6.50 -7.13
C ILE A 169 15.61 -7.89 -7.37
N ASP A 170 16.73 -8.19 -6.69
CA ASP A 170 17.44 -9.48 -6.78
C ASP A 170 16.61 -10.64 -6.23
N ALA A 171 15.73 -10.37 -5.29
CA ALA A 171 14.80 -11.37 -4.75
C ALA A 171 13.68 -11.71 -5.75
N ALA A 172 13.37 -10.80 -6.67
CA ALA A 172 12.46 -10.94 -7.82
C ALA A 172 11.03 -11.38 -7.47
N PRO A 173 10.28 -10.65 -6.62
CA PRO A 173 8.85 -10.84 -6.49
C PRO A 173 8.13 -10.41 -7.78
N GLU A 174 6.90 -10.86 -7.98
CA GLU A 174 6.13 -10.52 -9.20
C GLU A 174 5.68 -9.06 -9.23
N VAL A 175 5.35 -8.48 -8.07
CA VAL A 175 4.98 -7.06 -7.93
C VAL A 175 5.71 -6.44 -6.74
N VAL A 176 6.29 -5.26 -6.94
CA VAL A 176 6.87 -4.46 -5.84
C VAL A 176 6.06 -3.19 -5.66
N SER A 177 5.48 -3.06 -4.50
CA SER A 177 4.69 -1.88 -4.09
C SER A 177 5.48 -1.00 -3.16
N HIS A 178 5.39 0.31 -3.36
CA HIS A 178 5.78 1.33 -2.40
C HIS A 178 4.75 2.45 -2.41
N ASN A 179 4.03 2.66 -1.32
CA ASN A 179 2.93 3.60 -1.29
C ASN A 179 3.37 5.06 -1.18
N MET A 180 2.77 5.93 -1.99
CA MET A 180 2.86 7.39 -1.84
C MET A 180 2.06 7.89 -0.64
N GLU A 181 0.98 7.18 -0.31
CA GLU A 181 0.00 7.46 0.75
C GLU A 181 -0.79 8.75 0.56
N THR A 182 -0.17 9.83 0.08
CA THR A 182 -0.81 11.13 -0.15
C THR A 182 -0.03 11.99 -1.15
N VAL A 183 -0.54 13.19 -1.43
CA VAL A 183 0.04 14.19 -2.33
C VAL A 183 1.23 14.94 -1.71
N GLU A 184 2.05 15.61 -2.54
CA GLU A 184 3.30 16.26 -2.11
C GLU A 184 3.10 17.26 -0.96
N ARG A 185 2.11 18.17 -1.07
CA ARG A 185 1.86 19.24 -0.10
C ARG A 185 1.68 18.76 1.32
N ILE A 186 0.91 17.70 1.54
CA ILE A 186 0.58 17.19 2.88
C ILE A 186 1.42 15.97 3.31
N THR A 187 2.37 15.51 2.48
CA THR A 187 3.22 14.34 2.79
C THR A 187 3.89 14.46 4.16
N ARG A 188 4.43 15.64 4.50
CA ARG A 188 5.13 15.86 5.78
C ARG A 188 4.21 15.70 7.00
N GLN A 189 2.94 16.04 6.88
CA GLN A 189 1.95 15.89 7.96
C GLN A 189 1.47 14.44 8.08
N VAL A 190 1.31 13.76 6.95
CA VAL A 190 0.79 12.39 6.86
C VAL A 190 1.87 11.35 7.20
N ARG A 191 3.10 11.55 6.69
CA ARG A 191 4.24 10.64 6.81
C ARG A 191 5.51 11.42 7.20
N ILE A 192 5.71 11.69 8.48
CA ILE A 192 6.74 12.60 8.99
C ILE A 192 8.15 12.24 8.48
N GLN A 193 8.52 10.95 8.48
CA GLN A 193 9.86 10.47 8.11
C GLN A 193 10.02 10.20 6.61
N ALA A 194 8.94 9.87 5.91
CA ALA A 194 8.97 9.61 4.47
C ALA A 194 8.92 10.94 3.67
N LYS A 195 9.45 10.91 2.46
CA LYS A 195 9.51 12.09 1.58
C LYS A 195 8.89 11.77 0.23
N TYR A 196 8.11 12.70 -0.31
CA TYR A 196 7.43 12.54 -1.59
C TYR A 196 8.40 12.18 -2.72
N ARG A 197 9.44 12.99 -2.94
CA ARG A 197 10.43 12.76 -4.01
C ARG A 197 11.20 11.45 -3.81
N ARG A 198 11.56 11.10 -2.59
CA ARG A 198 12.20 9.81 -2.31
C ARG A 198 11.29 8.62 -2.68
N SER A 199 10.00 8.71 -2.42
CA SER A 199 9.06 7.65 -2.81
C SER A 199 8.99 7.48 -4.32
N LEU A 200 9.02 8.57 -5.10
CA LEU A 200 9.14 8.52 -6.57
C LEU A 200 10.47 7.89 -7.01
N GLU A 201 11.60 8.28 -6.40
CA GLU A 201 12.92 7.71 -6.69
C GLU A 201 12.99 6.20 -6.39
N VAL A 202 12.32 5.73 -5.33
CA VAL A 202 12.22 4.28 -5.02
C VAL A 202 11.45 3.56 -6.13
N LEU A 203 10.28 4.07 -6.52
CA LEU A 203 9.48 3.48 -7.60
C LEU A 203 10.22 3.48 -8.93
N GLU A 204 10.91 4.57 -9.27
CA GLU A 204 11.75 4.66 -10.46
C GLU A 204 12.89 3.64 -10.45
N THR A 205 13.56 3.48 -9.29
CA THR A 205 14.66 2.52 -9.14
C THR A 205 14.15 1.08 -9.34
N LEU A 206 13.01 0.74 -8.75
CA LEU A 206 12.36 -0.55 -8.93
C LEU A 206 11.98 -0.79 -10.39
N LYS A 207 11.41 0.21 -11.06
CA LYS A 207 11.03 0.12 -12.48
C LYS A 207 12.24 -0.08 -13.39
N LYS A 208 13.31 0.69 -13.18
CA LYS A 208 14.59 0.52 -13.90
C LYS A 208 15.22 -0.84 -13.65
N GLY A 209 14.98 -1.44 -12.48
CA GLY A 209 15.36 -2.81 -12.15
C GLY A 209 14.48 -3.90 -12.76
N GLY A 210 13.52 -3.54 -13.62
CA GLY A 210 12.65 -4.49 -14.32
C GLY A 210 11.44 -4.98 -13.52
N MET A 211 11.16 -4.39 -12.35
CA MET A 211 10.02 -4.79 -11.52
C MET A 211 8.70 -4.22 -12.07
N ARG A 212 7.63 -5.00 -11.90
CA ARG A 212 6.26 -4.46 -11.99
C ARG A 212 5.99 -3.67 -10.72
N THR A 213 5.75 -2.36 -10.88
CA THR A 213 5.68 -1.42 -9.78
C THR A 213 4.26 -1.02 -9.45
N LYS A 214 3.99 -0.85 -8.17
CA LYS A 214 2.67 -0.46 -7.67
C LYS A 214 2.79 0.58 -6.56
N THR A 215 1.76 1.41 -6.46
CA THR A 215 1.63 2.40 -5.38
C THR A 215 0.19 2.55 -4.92
N GLY A 216 0.01 3.20 -3.76
CA GLY A 216 -1.31 3.54 -3.23
C GLY A 216 -1.36 4.97 -2.70
N ILE A 217 -2.54 5.59 -2.85
CA ILE A 217 -2.88 6.90 -2.31
C ILE A 217 -4.19 6.80 -1.53
N MET A 218 -4.21 7.37 -0.34
CA MET A 218 -5.41 7.55 0.45
C MET A 218 -6.02 8.93 0.19
N LEU A 219 -7.33 8.98 0.00
CA LEU A 219 -8.09 10.22 -0.21
C LEU A 219 -8.89 10.59 1.05
N GLY A 220 -9.07 11.88 1.28
CA GLY A 220 -9.81 12.42 2.43
C GLY A 220 -8.92 12.90 3.58
N LEU A 221 -7.64 13.18 3.29
CA LEU A 221 -6.65 13.75 4.23
C LEU A 221 -6.47 15.26 4.06
N GLY A 222 -7.19 15.91 3.10
CA GLY A 222 -7.12 17.34 2.81
C GLY A 222 -6.42 17.69 1.50
N GLU A 223 -6.14 16.69 0.68
CA GLU A 223 -5.72 16.84 -0.72
C GLU A 223 -6.84 17.41 -1.59
N THR A 224 -6.48 18.10 -2.66
CA THR A 224 -7.42 18.44 -3.74
C THR A 224 -7.35 17.40 -4.86
N LYS A 225 -8.38 17.36 -5.70
CA LYS A 225 -8.40 16.44 -6.86
C LYS A 225 -7.28 16.74 -7.83
N GLU A 226 -6.96 18.01 -8.06
CA GLU A 226 -5.88 18.45 -8.94
C GLU A 226 -4.52 17.98 -8.44
N GLU A 227 -4.30 18.00 -7.13
CA GLU A 227 -3.08 17.47 -6.50
C GLU A 227 -2.96 15.95 -6.65
N VAL A 228 -4.09 15.23 -6.52
CA VAL A 228 -4.12 13.78 -6.77
C VAL A 228 -3.76 13.49 -8.22
N VAL A 229 -4.38 14.20 -9.17
CA VAL A 229 -4.09 14.04 -10.61
C VAL A 229 -2.62 14.39 -10.91
N GLN A 230 -2.06 15.43 -10.29
CA GLN A 230 -0.64 15.75 -10.46
C GLN A 230 0.25 14.63 -9.92
N THR A 231 -0.05 14.10 -8.73
CA THR A 231 0.68 12.95 -8.16
C THR A 231 0.58 11.71 -9.07
N MET A 232 -0.58 11.48 -9.68
CA MET A 232 -0.74 10.38 -10.65
C MET A 232 0.15 10.58 -11.89
N LYS A 233 0.30 11.82 -12.38
CA LYS A 233 1.21 12.15 -13.50
C LYS A 233 2.68 11.93 -13.11
N ASP A 234 3.10 12.41 -11.94
CA ASP A 234 4.46 12.20 -11.43
C ASP A 234 4.79 10.69 -11.32
N LEU A 235 3.80 9.86 -10.94
CA LEU A 235 3.93 8.39 -10.86
C LEU A 235 4.06 7.73 -12.22
N VAL A 236 3.30 8.17 -13.21
CA VAL A 236 3.42 7.67 -14.60
C VAL A 236 4.76 8.06 -15.20
N GLU A 237 5.27 9.27 -14.92
CA GLU A 237 6.57 9.74 -15.37
C GLU A 237 7.72 8.84 -14.89
N VAL A 238 7.66 8.35 -13.65
CA VAL A 238 8.65 7.38 -13.12
C VAL A 238 8.34 5.93 -13.50
N GLY A 239 7.32 5.68 -14.34
CA GLY A 239 6.99 4.39 -14.91
C GLY A 239 6.20 3.44 -13.99
N THR A 240 5.47 3.97 -13.00
CA THR A 240 4.63 3.13 -12.13
C THR A 240 3.50 2.46 -12.91
N ASP A 241 3.36 1.14 -12.78
CA ASP A 241 2.39 0.35 -13.56
C ASP A 241 0.98 0.38 -12.95
N VAL A 242 0.89 0.28 -11.62
CA VAL A 242 -0.37 0.06 -10.90
C VAL A 242 -0.58 1.13 -9.83
N ILE A 243 -1.79 1.68 -9.77
CA ILE A 243 -2.19 2.59 -8.69
C ILE A 243 -3.47 2.11 -8.00
N THR A 244 -3.48 2.22 -6.67
CA THR A 244 -4.68 2.03 -5.84
C THR A 244 -5.09 3.35 -5.20
N LEU A 245 -6.38 3.69 -5.28
CA LEU A 245 -6.97 4.88 -4.67
C LEU A 245 -8.08 4.46 -3.72
N GLY A 246 -7.95 4.77 -2.43
CA GLY A 246 -8.89 4.38 -1.39
C GLY A 246 -9.20 5.49 -0.39
N GLN A 247 -10.36 5.43 0.27
CA GLN A 247 -10.71 6.39 1.31
C GLN A 247 -9.87 6.21 2.56
N TYR A 248 -9.26 7.27 3.07
CA TYR A 248 -8.70 7.28 4.41
C TYR A 248 -9.78 7.06 5.46
N LEU A 249 -9.56 6.14 6.38
CA LEU A 249 -10.40 5.90 7.54
C LEU A 249 -9.56 6.09 8.80
N GLN A 250 -9.95 7.03 9.65
CA GLN A 250 -9.25 7.33 10.89
C GLN A 250 -9.28 6.12 11.85
N PRO A 251 -8.13 5.51 12.20
CA PRO A 251 -8.13 4.32 13.05
C PRO A 251 -8.57 4.61 14.49
N THR A 252 -8.09 5.70 15.08
CA THR A 252 -8.47 6.16 16.42
C THR A 252 -8.45 7.69 16.46
N LYS A 253 -9.03 8.29 17.50
CA LYS A 253 -9.03 9.75 17.70
C LYS A 253 -7.63 10.39 17.81
N LYS A 254 -6.57 9.59 18.01
CA LYS A 254 -5.18 10.07 18.05
C LYS A 254 -4.54 10.24 16.67
N HIS A 255 -5.14 9.65 15.63
CA HIS A 255 -4.67 9.73 14.25
C HIS A 255 -5.26 10.95 13.55
N LEU A 256 -4.72 11.25 12.36
CA LEU A 256 -5.20 12.37 11.55
C LEU A 256 -6.71 12.27 11.32
N PRO A 257 -7.46 13.36 11.48
CA PRO A 257 -8.90 13.35 11.25
C PRO A 257 -9.20 13.21 9.75
N VAL A 258 -10.33 12.56 9.43
CA VAL A 258 -10.86 12.55 8.08
C VAL A 258 -11.33 13.96 7.73
N GLN A 259 -10.81 14.55 6.66
CA GLN A 259 -11.20 15.90 6.21
C GLN A 259 -12.45 15.87 5.35
N ARG A 260 -12.62 14.81 4.56
CA ARG A 260 -13.84 14.56 3.75
C ARG A 260 -14.00 13.07 3.45
N PHE A 261 -15.23 12.65 3.24
CA PHE A 261 -15.53 11.36 2.63
C PHE A 261 -15.77 11.58 1.14
N VAL A 262 -14.86 11.01 0.32
CA VAL A 262 -14.90 11.13 -1.14
C VAL A 262 -16.03 10.30 -1.70
N HIS A 263 -16.80 10.89 -2.61
CA HIS A 263 -17.93 10.21 -3.24
C HIS A 263 -17.47 9.10 -4.21
N PRO A 264 -18.19 7.98 -4.33
CA PRO A 264 -17.84 6.92 -5.28
C PRO A 264 -17.63 7.40 -6.73
N ASP A 265 -18.39 8.40 -7.19
CA ASP A 265 -18.26 8.96 -8.54
C ASP A 265 -16.88 9.63 -8.76
N GLU A 266 -16.31 10.28 -7.74
CA GLU A 266 -14.96 10.87 -7.82
C GLU A 266 -13.89 9.77 -7.94
N PHE A 267 -14.07 8.64 -7.24
CA PHE A 267 -13.21 7.48 -7.43
C PHE A 267 -13.31 6.91 -8.84
N ALA A 268 -14.52 6.84 -9.40
CA ALA A 268 -14.74 6.40 -10.78
C ALA A 268 -14.07 7.36 -11.78
N GLU A 269 -14.20 8.67 -11.57
CA GLU A 269 -13.54 9.68 -12.40
C GLU A 269 -12.01 9.57 -12.33
N LEU A 270 -11.43 9.41 -11.14
CA LEU A 270 -9.99 9.23 -10.97
C LEU A 270 -9.49 7.94 -11.63
N ARG A 271 -10.30 6.87 -11.65
CA ARG A 271 -9.99 5.65 -12.40
C ARG A 271 -9.86 5.93 -13.90
N GLU A 272 -10.82 6.65 -14.48
CA GLU A 272 -10.82 7.03 -15.88
C GLU A 272 -9.59 7.90 -16.23
N ILE A 273 -9.30 8.90 -15.39
CA ILE A 273 -8.11 9.74 -15.54
C ILE A 273 -6.85 8.87 -15.49
N GLY A 274 -6.75 7.93 -14.54
CA GLY A 274 -5.58 7.08 -14.38
C GLY A 274 -5.27 6.23 -15.61
N TYR A 275 -6.26 5.59 -16.21
CA TYR A 275 -6.07 4.86 -17.46
C TYR A 275 -5.70 5.77 -18.63
N THR A 276 -6.31 6.96 -18.70
CA THR A 276 -6.06 7.95 -19.75
C THR A 276 -4.61 8.46 -19.72
N ILE A 277 -4.05 8.72 -18.53
CA ILE A 277 -2.69 9.22 -18.39
C ILE A 277 -1.61 8.15 -18.49
N GLY A 278 -1.96 6.84 -18.42
CA GLY A 278 -1.04 5.79 -18.80
C GLY A 278 -0.83 4.63 -17.83
N PHE A 279 -1.50 4.59 -16.66
CA PHE A 279 -1.43 3.41 -15.80
C PHE A 279 -1.92 2.15 -16.50
N ASP A 280 -1.27 1.03 -16.22
CA ASP A 280 -1.65 -0.29 -16.72
C ASP A 280 -2.84 -0.87 -15.92
N TYR A 281 -2.91 -0.56 -14.61
CA TYR A 281 -4.01 -0.93 -13.75
C TYR A 281 -4.36 0.17 -12.75
N VAL A 282 -5.65 0.46 -12.61
CA VAL A 282 -6.17 1.43 -11.64
C VAL A 282 -7.26 0.77 -10.80
N GLU A 283 -6.98 0.52 -9.53
CA GLU A 283 -7.99 0.09 -8.56
C GLU A 283 -8.44 1.33 -7.76
N SER A 284 -9.67 1.75 -7.91
CA SER A 284 -10.16 3.00 -7.31
C SER A 284 -11.55 2.83 -6.74
N GLY A 285 -11.69 3.10 -5.44
CA GLY A 285 -12.99 3.00 -4.77
C GLY A 285 -12.91 3.26 -3.27
N PRO A 286 -14.02 3.56 -2.61
CA PRO A 286 -14.05 3.95 -1.19
C PRO A 286 -13.44 2.92 -0.23
N LEU A 287 -13.58 1.63 -0.52
CA LEU A 287 -13.08 0.53 0.33
C LEU A 287 -11.76 -0.07 -0.18
N VAL A 288 -11.21 0.45 -1.28
CA VAL A 288 -9.92 0.00 -1.80
C VAL A 288 -8.80 0.19 -0.77
N ARG A 289 -7.93 -0.80 -0.68
CA ARG A 289 -6.67 -0.82 0.07
C ARG A 289 -5.55 -1.27 -0.85
N SER A 290 -4.30 -1.04 -0.46
CA SER A 290 -3.15 -1.37 -1.32
C SER A 290 -3.12 -2.85 -1.75
N SER A 291 -3.57 -3.77 -0.93
CA SER A 291 -3.64 -5.21 -1.25
C SER A 291 -5.00 -5.69 -1.78
N TYR A 292 -5.96 -4.78 -2.00
CA TYR A 292 -7.29 -5.17 -2.50
C TYR A 292 -7.22 -5.62 -3.95
N HIS A 293 -7.73 -6.81 -4.26
CA HIS A 293 -7.65 -7.46 -5.59
C HIS A 293 -6.24 -7.54 -6.20
N SER A 294 -5.22 -7.67 -5.34
CA SER A 294 -3.82 -7.62 -5.77
C SER A 294 -3.42 -8.76 -6.72
N GLU A 295 -4.13 -9.88 -6.70
CA GLU A 295 -3.96 -11.00 -7.66
C GLU A 295 -4.17 -10.57 -9.13
N LYS A 296 -4.98 -9.53 -9.38
CA LYS A 296 -5.21 -8.98 -10.72
C LYS A 296 -4.07 -8.07 -11.18
N HIS A 297 -3.30 -7.53 -10.25
CA HIS A 297 -2.24 -6.58 -10.52
C HIS A 297 -0.98 -7.22 -11.10
N VAL A 298 -0.84 -8.54 -10.95
CA VAL A 298 0.29 -9.32 -11.46
C VAL A 298 0.31 -9.37 -13.00
N ILE A 299 -0.86 -9.32 -13.64
CA ILE A 299 -1.02 -9.56 -15.08
C ILE A 299 -0.84 -8.24 -15.85
N PRO A 300 0.25 -8.08 -16.66
CA PRO A 300 0.43 -6.88 -17.48
C PRO A 300 -0.72 -6.69 -18.48
N GLY A 301 -1.18 -5.44 -18.62
CA GLY A 301 -2.24 -5.07 -19.55
C GLY A 301 -3.66 -5.45 -19.13
N TYR A 302 -3.84 -6.26 -18.10
CA TYR A 302 -5.17 -6.76 -17.73
C TYR A 302 -6.19 -5.64 -17.45
N GLY A 303 -5.83 -4.67 -16.63
CA GLY A 303 -6.73 -3.57 -16.28
C GLY A 303 -7.03 -2.66 -17.44
N LYS A 304 -5.99 -2.24 -18.19
CA LYS A 304 -6.11 -1.35 -19.33
C LYS A 304 -6.90 -1.98 -20.49
N ASN A 305 -6.64 -3.25 -20.79
CA ASN A 305 -7.35 -3.96 -21.85
C ASN A 305 -8.85 -4.11 -21.51
N LYS A 306 -9.17 -4.45 -20.26
CA LYS A 306 -10.55 -4.50 -19.78
C LYS A 306 -11.23 -3.15 -19.92
N TRP A 307 -10.59 -2.07 -19.47
CA TRP A 307 -11.11 -0.72 -19.56
C TRP A 307 -11.36 -0.30 -21.02
N LEU A 308 -10.44 -0.59 -21.96
CA LEU A 308 -10.61 -0.29 -23.38
C LEU A 308 -11.81 -1.05 -23.98
N THR A 309 -12.02 -2.31 -23.57
CA THR A 309 -13.16 -3.11 -24.00
C THR A 309 -14.49 -2.52 -23.50
N GLU A 310 -14.54 -2.11 -22.22
CA GLU A 310 -15.71 -1.44 -21.64
C GLU A 310 -16.05 -0.15 -22.39
N LYS A 311 -15.06 0.67 -22.75
CA LYS A 311 -15.24 1.89 -23.56
C LYS A 311 -15.79 1.62 -24.95
N ALA A 312 -15.31 0.59 -25.63
CA ALA A 312 -15.75 0.23 -26.98
C ALA A 312 -17.20 -0.27 -27.01
N ILE A 313 -17.72 -0.85 -25.93
CA ILE A 313 -19.11 -1.30 -25.81
C ILE A 313 -20.08 -0.11 -25.62
N HIS A 314 -19.61 0.98 -25.03
CA HIS A 314 -20.42 2.17 -24.68
C HIS A 314 -20.21 3.35 -25.66
N ALA A 315 -19.38 3.21 -26.69
CA ALA A 315 -19.17 4.18 -27.76
C ALA A 315 -20.04 3.87 -29.00
#